data_47ffce948b686740c8626326805a930c
#
_entry.id   47ffce948b686740c8626326805a930c
#
_cell.length_a   1.000
_cell.length_b   1.000
_cell.length_c   1.000
_cell.angle_alpha   90.00
_cell.angle_beta   90.00
_cell.angle_gamma   90.00
#
_symmetry.space_group_name_H-M   'P 1'
#
loop_
_entity.id
_entity.type
_entity.pdbx_description
1 polymer ?
#
loop_
_entity_poly.entity_id
_entity_poly.type
_entity_poly.pdbx_seq_one_letter_code
_entity_poly.pdbx_strand_id
1 'polypeptide(L)'
;LAGYAVVKEGYEKLGFTAGGGGTNPACNRFGYGFVQGANAAAAELGKTVTIKYSYKFGDNFSASSELQAQIASWYAAGTEVVFACGGSMFDSVKSAAAEYKDRNVKIVGVDTDQSGESEQVITSAVKELANSVDIVLTQFYGGEWDSKLAGKTQNLGAAENATGLPTATWRLTNFTVEQYKEVFEKIKNGTIVPDANTPGNANENGDWLKANLTNVVIDFEK
;
A
#
# COMPACT_ATOMS: atom_id res chain seq x y z
N LEU A 1 -5.89 -4.39 -0.50
CA LEU A 1 -5.30 -5.73 -0.64
C LEU A 1 -4.09 -5.91 0.27
N ALA A 2 -3.01 -5.09 0.16
CA ALA A 2 -1.77 -5.30 0.91
C ALA A 2 -1.97 -5.22 2.44
N GLY A 3 -2.69 -4.22 2.95
CA GLY A 3 -2.99 -4.12 4.39
C GLY A 3 -3.80 -5.31 4.92
N TYR A 4 -4.77 -5.77 4.13
CA TYR A 4 -5.53 -6.97 4.46
C TYR A 4 -4.62 -8.21 4.53
N ALA A 5 -3.74 -8.38 3.53
CA ALA A 5 -2.86 -9.53 3.45
C ALA A 5 -1.88 -9.62 4.62
N VAL A 6 -1.23 -8.51 5.01
CA VAL A 6 -0.25 -8.53 6.11
C VAL A 6 -0.92 -8.78 7.47
N VAL A 7 -2.16 -8.30 7.68
CA VAL A 7 -2.90 -8.59 8.92
C VAL A 7 -3.40 -10.03 8.93
N LYS A 8 -3.87 -10.58 7.80
CA LYS A 8 -4.24 -12.02 7.68
C LYS A 8 -3.03 -12.91 7.86
N GLU A 9 -1.82 -12.47 7.51
CA GLU A 9 -0.57 -13.18 7.78
C GLU A 9 -0.25 -13.23 9.27
N GLY A 10 -0.76 -12.30 10.07
CA GLY A 10 -0.63 -12.28 11.53
C GLY A 10 0.07 -11.05 12.09
N TYR A 11 0.46 -10.08 11.27
CA TYR A 11 1.10 -8.84 11.73
C TYR A 11 0.09 -7.88 12.33
N GLU A 12 0.44 -7.26 13.45
CA GLU A 12 -0.44 -6.36 14.21
C GLU A 12 0.13 -4.94 14.37
N LYS A 13 1.44 -4.76 14.16
CA LYS A 13 2.14 -3.47 14.26
C LYS A 13 2.71 -3.07 12.92
N LEU A 14 2.01 -2.22 12.22
CA LEU A 14 2.29 -1.85 10.84
C LEU A 14 2.89 -0.43 10.77
N GLY A 15 3.51 -0.13 9.64
CA GLY A 15 3.96 1.20 9.27
C GLY A 15 3.60 1.51 7.83
N PHE A 16 3.34 2.77 7.54
CA PHE A 16 3.15 3.30 6.20
C PHE A 16 3.92 4.60 6.05
N THR A 17 4.78 4.67 5.04
CA THR A 17 5.45 5.89 4.63
C THR A 17 5.26 6.13 3.14
N ALA A 18 5.05 7.38 2.74
CA ALA A 18 4.73 7.68 1.34
C ALA A 18 5.40 8.96 0.83
N GLY A 19 5.60 8.95 -0.49
CA GLY A 19 6.08 10.10 -1.23
C GLY A 19 5.02 11.19 -1.45
N GLY A 20 5.47 12.37 -1.92
CA GLY A 20 4.61 13.49 -2.30
C GLY A 20 4.02 14.28 -1.15
N GLY A 21 4.56 14.16 0.08
CA GLY A 21 4.25 15.03 1.21
C GLY A 21 2.76 15.10 1.61
N GLY A 22 1.95 14.10 1.24
CA GLY A 22 0.51 14.08 1.48
C GLY A 22 -0.34 14.80 0.42
N THR A 23 0.27 15.35 -0.63
CA THR A 23 -0.44 16.03 -1.72
C THR A 23 -0.58 15.19 -2.99
N ASN A 24 0.08 14.02 -3.03
CA ASN A 24 -0.04 13.10 -4.15
C ASN A 24 -1.26 12.18 -3.97
N PRO A 25 -2.30 12.28 -4.82
CA PRO A 25 -3.53 11.53 -4.63
C PRO A 25 -3.36 10.01 -4.81
N ALA A 26 -2.37 9.56 -5.59
CA ALA A 26 -2.09 8.14 -5.73
C ALA A 26 -1.51 7.55 -4.44
N CYS A 27 -0.51 8.23 -3.84
CA CYS A 27 0.07 7.81 -2.56
C CYS A 27 -0.96 7.83 -1.43
N ASN A 28 -1.83 8.86 -1.41
CA ASN A 28 -2.90 8.96 -0.43
C ASN A 28 -3.88 7.78 -0.54
N ARG A 29 -4.25 7.37 -1.76
CA ARG A 29 -5.12 6.20 -2.00
C ARG A 29 -4.45 4.88 -1.62
N PHE A 30 -3.15 4.72 -1.90
CA PHE A 30 -2.40 3.55 -1.43
C PHE A 30 -2.43 3.45 0.10
N GLY A 31 -2.16 4.55 0.79
CA GLY A 31 -2.17 4.60 2.25
C GLY A 31 -3.55 4.33 2.84
N TYR A 32 -4.59 4.99 2.31
CA TYR A 32 -5.95 4.78 2.81
C TYR A 32 -6.44 3.37 2.53
N GLY A 33 -6.17 2.84 1.34
CA GLY A 33 -6.49 1.44 1.02
C GLY A 33 -5.74 0.44 1.90
N PHE A 34 -4.49 0.74 2.27
CA PHE A 34 -3.73 -0.07 3.21
C PHE A 34 -4.38 -0.10 4.59
N VAL A 35 -4.77 1.06 5.11
CA VAL A 35 -5.45 1.18 6.41
C VAL A 35 -6.81 0.50 6.42
N GLN A 36 -7.63 0.70 5.37
CA GLN A 36 -8.95 0.04 5.23
C GLN A 36 -8.81 -1.49 5.18
N GLY A 37 -7.85 -1.99 4.41
CA GLY A 37 -7.59 -3.43 4.32
C GLY A 37 -7.15 -4.02 5.65
N ALA A 38 -6.24 -3.33 6.36
CA ALA A 38 -5.81 -3.73 7.69
C ALA A 38 -6.99 -3.75 8.68
N ASN A 39 -7.86 -2.73 8.64
CA ASN A 39 -9.06 -2.67 9.47
C ASN A 39 -10.02 -3.84 9.20
N ALA A 40 -10.26 -4.16 7.93
CA ALA A 40 -11.16 -5.24 7.55
C ALA A 40 -10.65 -6.60 8.05
N ALA A 41 -9.37 -6.89 7.83
CA ALA A 41 -8.76 -8.14 8.30
C ALA A 41 -8.73 -8.20 9.84
N ALA A 42 -8.42 -7.09 10.52
CA ALA A 42 -8.43 -7.02 11.98
C ALA A 42 -9.83 -7.28 12.55
N ALA A 43 -10.87 -6.71 11.94
CA ALA A 43 -12.26 -6.95 12.32
C ALA A 43 -12.65 -8.43 12.18
N GLU A 44 -12.29 -9.08 11.06
CA GLU A 44 -12.53 -10.51 10.84
C GLU A 44 -11.83 -11.41 11.87
N LEU A 45 -10.65 -10.98 12.34
CA LEU A 45 -9.86 -11.72 13.32
C LEU A 45 -10.20 -11.36 14.78
N GLY A 46 -11.10 -10.40 15.00
CA GLY A 46 -11.44 -9.92 16.34
C GLY A 46 -10.27 -9.20 17.03
N LYS A 47 -9.39 -8.54 16.25
CA LYS A 47 -8.17 -7.89 16.72
C LYS A 47 -8.21 -6.38 16.50
N THR A 48 -7.27 -5.70 17.11
CA THR A 48 -6.93 -4.29 16.82
C THR A 48 -5.49 -4.22 16.40
N VAL A 49 -5.20 -3.55 15.29
CA VAL A 49 -3.85 -3.33 14.79
C VAL A 49 -3.43 -1.88 14.94
N THR A 50 -2.15 -1.63 15.11
CA THR A 50 -1.58 -0.29 15.17
C THR A 50 -0.84 0.02 13.88
N ILE A 51 -0.98 1.25 13.39
CA ILE A 51 -0.32 1.68 12.15
C ILE A 51 0.37 3.02 12.41
N LYS A 52 1.71 3.03 12.35
CA LYS A 52 2.48 4.27 12.22
C LYS A 52 2.31 4.80 10.79
N TYR A 53 1.92 6.05 10.66
CA TYR A 53 1.60 6.63 9.36
C TYR A 53 2.28 7.98 9.20
N SER A 54 3.09 8.15 8.16
CA SER A 54 3.83 9.40 7.94
C SER A 54 4.05 9.70 6.46
N TYR A 55 4.04 10.99 6.12
CA TYR A 55 4.56 11.52 4.85
C TYR A 55 5.91 12.22 5.02
N LYS A 56 6.44 12.23 6.25
CA LYS A 56 7.68 12.91 6.59
C LYS A 56 8.85 12.31 5.81
N PHE A 57 9.72 13.18 5.33
CA PHE A 57 10.88 12.81 4.51
C PHE A 57 10.56 12.17 3.14
N GLY A 58 9.29 12.23 2.70
CA GLY A 58 8.83 11.63 1.45
C GLY A 58 8.56 12.60 0.31
N ASP A 59 8.76 13.91 0.47
CA ASP A 59 8.30 14.94 -0.46
C ASP A 59 8.74 14.72 -1.90
N ASN A 60 9.96 14.29 -2.12
CA ASN A 60 10.58 14.10 -3.44
C ASN A 60 10.70 12.63 -3.88
N PHE A 61 10.07 11.68 -3.18
CA PHE A 61 10.12 10.23 -3.48
C PHE A 61 11.53 9.61 -3.41
N SER A 62 12.48 10.28 -2.78
CA SER A 62 13.88 9.86 -2.74
C SER A 62 14.26 9.21 -1.42
N ALA A 63 15.25 8.32 -1.49
CA ALA A 63 15.91 7.81 -0.29
C ALA A 63 16.60 8.93 0.49
N SER A 64 16.59 8.85 1.80
CA SER A 64 17.31 9.75 2.69
C SER A 64 17.73 9.06 4.00
N SER A 65 18.75 9.60 4.64
CA SER A 65 19.20 9.15 5.97
C SER A 65 18.14 9.42 7.05
N GLU A 66 17.40 10.50 6.90
CA GLU A 66 16.34 10.88 7.84
C GLU A 66 15.17 9.89 7.78
N LEU A 67 14.75 9.49 6.57
CA LEU A 67 13.73 8.47 6.40
C LEU A 67 14.23 7.12 6.93
N GLN A 68 15.47 6.72 6.62
CA GLN A 68 16.04 5.49 7.17
C GLN A 68 16.04 5.49 8.71
N ALA A 69 16.46 6.60 9.33
CA ALA A 69 16.47 6.73 10.79
C ALA A 69 15.06 6.67 11.40
N GLN A 70 14.07 7.31 10.76
CA GLN A 70 12.67 7.22 11.17
C GLN A 70 12.19 5.76 11.15
N ILE A 71 12.38 5.06 10.03
CA ILE A 71 11.93 3.67 9.87
C ILE A 71 12.68 2.73 10.83
N ALA A 72 13.98 2.94 11.02
CA ALA A 72 14.77 2.20 12.04
C ALA A 72 14.19 2.39 13.44
N SER A 73 13.78 3.62 13.79
CA SER A 73 13.12 3.89 15.09
C SER A 73 11.77 3.16 15.21
N TRP A 74 11.01 3.03 14.12
CA TRP A 74 9.76 2.27 14.10
C TRP A 74 10.00 0.78 14.35
N TYR A 75 10.97 0.17 13.65
CA TYR A 75 11.34 -1.22 13.87
C TYR A 75 11.88 -1.44 15.29
N ALA A 76 12.68 -0.50 15.82
CA ALA A 76 13.15 -0.55 17.20
C ALA A 76 11.99 -0.56 18.21
N ALA A 77 10.94 0.23 17.94
CA ALA A 77 9.73 0.31 18.77
C ALA A 77 8.77 -0.88 18.58
N GLY A 78 9.10 -1.82 17.67
CA GLY A 78 8.36 -3.06 17.48
C GLY A 78 7.40 -3.05 16.30
N THR A 79 7.48 -2.10 15.36
CA THR A 79 6.81 -2.20 14.07
C THR A 79 7.32 -3.44 13.34
N GLU A 80 6.41 -4.23 12.78
CA GLU A 80 6.72 -5.53 12.19
C GLU A 80 6.82 -5.47 10.67
N VAL A 81 5.95 -4.66 10.04
CA VAL A 81 5.87 -4.51 8.59
C VAL A 81 5.75 -3.04 8.24
N VAL A 82 6.56 -2.54 7.31
CA VAL A 82 6.47 -1.16 6.79
C VAL A 82 6.14 -1.19 5.30
N PHE A 83 5.11 -0.47 4.90
CA PHE A 83 4.80 -0.23 3.50
C PHE A 83 5.56 1.02 3.01
N ALA A 84 6.47 0.81 2.07
CA ALA A 84 7.28 1.85 1.43
C ALA A 84 6.57 2.32 0.15
N CYS A 85 5.75 3.37 0.24
CA CYS A 85 4.93 3.84 -0.88
C CYS A 85 5.58 5.03 -1.60
N GLY A 86 6.58 4.75 -2.44
CA GLY A 86 7.09 5.78 -3.35
C GLY A 86 8.55 5.68 -3.73
N GLY A 87 8.82 5.47 -5.01
CA GLY A 87 10.12 5.61 -5.64
C GLY A 87 11.29 4.96 -4.88
N SER A 88 12.43 5.67 -4.81
CA SER A 88 13.61 5.18 -4.09
C SER A 88 13.53 5.32 -2.57
N MET A 89 12.44 5.84 -2.00
CA MET A 89 12.18 5.74 -0.55
C MET A 89 12.26 4.29 -0.05
N PHE A 90 11.93 3.34 -0.93
CA PHE A 90 12.10 1.92 -0.67
C PHE A 90 13.52 1.57 -0.18
N ASP A 91 14.55 2.19 -0.73
CA ASP A 91 15.95 1.91 -0.33
C ASP A 91 16.24 2.32 1.11
N SER A 92 15.63 3.41 1.60
CA SER A 92 15.72 3.81 3.02
C SER A 92 15.04 2.79 3.93
N VAL A 93 13.85 2.32 3.53
CA VAL A 93 13.11 1.29 4.30
C VAL A 93 13.86 -0.05 4.29
N LYS A 94 14.41 -0.45 3.12
CA LYS A 94 15.23 -1.64 2.96
C LYS A 94 16.49 -1.60 3.84
N SER A 95 17.18 -0.45 3.86
CA SER A 95 18.35 -0.25 4.67
C SER A 95 18.03 -0.33 6.17
N ALA A 96 16.96 0.34 6.61
CA ALA A 96 16.48 0.24 7.97
C ALA A 96 16.10 -1.20 8.35
N ALA A 97 15.36 -1.90 7.51
CA ALA A 97 14.96 -3.28 7.76
C ALA A 97 16.14 -4.24 7.87
N ALA A 98 17.23 -4.00 7.12
CA ALA A 98 18.43 -4.80 7.15
C ALA A 98 19.13 -4.78 8.54
N GLU A 99 18.99 -3.69 9.31
CA GLU A 99 19.50 -3.57 10.67
C GLU A 99 18.75 -4.44 11.69
N TYR A 100 17.52 -4.88 11.33
CA TYR A 100 16.61 -5.65 12.21
C TYR A 100 16.27 -7.05 11.66
N LYS A 101 17.16 -7.66 10.86
CA LYS A 101 16.94 -9.00 10.30
C LYS A 101 16.58 -10.05 11.34
N ASP A 102 17.24 -9.99 12.49
CA ASP A 102 17.04 -10.94 13.60
C ASP A 102 15.64 -10.84 14.22
N ARG A 103 14.92 -9.73 14.01
CA ARG A 103 13.55 -9.51 14.48
C ARG A 103 12.50 -9.89 13.45
N ASN A 104 12.91 -10.43 12.29
CA ASN A 104 12.02 -10.85 11.21
C ASN A 104 11.09 -9.73 10.69
N VAL A 105 11.56 -8.47 10.71
CA VAL A 105 10.78 -7.35 10.16
C VAL A 105 10.61 -7.47 8.65
N LYS A 106 9.50 -6.95 8.13
CA LYS A 106 9.08 -7.09 6.74
C LYS A 106 8.83 -5.74 6.07
N ILE A 107 8.77 -5.79 4.75
CA ILE A 107 8.49 -4.65 3.88
C ILE A 107 7.35 -5.01 2.93
N VAL A 108 6.44 -4.07 2.70
CA VAL A 108 5.54 -4.08 1.56
C VAL A 108 6.09 -3.11 0.52
N GLY A 109 6.31 -3.60 -0.69
CA GLY A 109 6.74 -2.79 -1.83
C GLY A 109 5.59 -2.09 -2.54
N VAL A 110 5.91 -1.32 -3.59
CA VAL A 110 4.93 -0.57 -4.38
C VAL A 110 5.25 -0.60 -5.88
N ASP A 111 4.23 -0.36 -6.69
CA ASP A 111 4.22 -0.24 -8.14
C ASP A 111 4.58 -1.53 -8.88
N THR A 112 5.70 -2.15 -8.58
CA THR A 112 6.16 -3.40 -9.15
C THR A 112 6.39 -4.44 -8.07
N ASP A 113 6.56 -5.69 -8.46
CA ASP A 113 7.03 -6.73 -7.53
C ASP A 113 8.48 -6.47 -7.12
N GLN A 114 8.67 -6.03 -5.88
CA GLN A 114 9.98 -5.73 -5.30
C GLN A 114 10.57 -6.90 -4.50
N SER A 115 10.02 -8.10 -4.63
CA SER A 115 10.52 -9.30 -3.93
C SER A 115 11.97 -9.65 -4.27
N GLY A 116 12.42 -9.29 -5.48
CA GLY A 116 13.81 -9.46 -5.90
C GLY A 116 14.81 -8.51 -5.23
N GLU A 117 14.33 -7.42 -4.63
CA GLU A 117 15.18 -6.41 -4.01
C GLU A 117 15.64 -6.78 -2.59
N SER A 118 14.84 -7.57 -1.87
CA SER A 118 15.15 -8.04 -0.52
C SER A 118 14.29 -9.24 -0.13
N GLU A 119 14.86 -10.16 0.64
CA GLU A 119 14.12 -11.27 1.27
C GLU A 119 13.11 -10.78 2.32
N GLN A 120 13.27 -9.56 2.82
CA GLN A 120 12.34 -8.95 3.76
C GLN A 120 11.07 -8.39 3.08
N VAL A 121 11.06 -8.29 1.74
CA VAL A 121 9.84 -7.93 1.00
C VAL A 121 8.89 -9.12 1.02
N ILE A 122 7.76 -8.97 1.73
CA ILE A 122 6.78 -10.04 1.91
C ILE A 122 5.71 -10.04 0.80
N THR A 123 5.41 -8.87 0.25
CA THR A 123 4.53 -8.63 -0.90
C THR A 123 4.75 -7.22 -1.43
N SER A 124 4.09 -6.87 -2.53
CA SER A 124 4.09 -5.52 -3.10
C SER A 124 2.68 -5.12 -3.52
N ALA A 125 2.29 -3.88 -3.28
CA ALA A 125 1.06 -3.31 -3.84
C ALA A 125 1.34 -2.92 -5.31
N VAL A 126 1.04 -3.84 -6.23
CA VAL A 126 1.40 -3.70 -7.64
C VAL A 126 0.43 -2.76 -8.35
N LYS A 127 0.98 -1.95 -9.23
CA LYS A 127 0.26 -1.15 -10.21
C LYS A 127 0.59 -1.71 -11.59
N GLU A 128 -0.40 -2.33 -12.25
CA GLU A 128 -0.26 -3.01 -13.53
C GLU A 128 -0.13 -2.00 -14.68
N LEU A 129 1.05 -1.35 -14.77
CA LEU A 129 1.32 -0.28 -15.72
C LEU A 129 1.19 -0.75 -17.17
N ALA A 130 1.68 -1.95 -17.49
CA ALA A 130 1.56 -2.53 -18.83
C ALA A 130 0.08 -2.68 -19.22
N ASN A 131 -0.74 -3.27 -18.36
CA ASN A 131 -2.18 -3.42 -18.59
C ASN A 131 -2.89 -2.05 -18.69
N SER A 132 -2.47 -1.07 -17.89
CA SER A 132 -3.03 0.28 -18.00
C SER A 132 -2.73 0.94 -19.35
N VAL A 133 -1.52 0.73 -19.89
CA VAL A 133 -1.15 1.19 -21.24
C VAL A 133 -1.95 0.48 -22.31
N ASP A 134 -2.09 -0.84 -22.21
CA ASP A 134 -2.88 -1.66 -23.17
C ASP A 134 -4.35 -1.21 -23.22
N ILE A 135 -4.95 -0.92 -22.06
CA ILE A 135 -6.33 -0.40 -21.99
C ILE A 135 -6.42 0.94 -22.74
N VAL A 136 -5.51 1.87 -22.46
CA VAL A 136 -5.54 3.21 -23.09
C VAL A 136 -5.29 3.12 -24.60
N LEU A 137 -4.33 2.31 -25.05
CA LEU A 137 -4.07 2.11 -26.48
C LEU A 137 -5.24 1.44 -27.17
N THR A 138 -5.87 0.45 -26.56
CA THR A 138 -7.07 -0.20 -27.09
C THR A 138 -8.20 0.82 -27.29
N GLN A 139 -8.44 1.68 -26.32
CA GLN A 139 -9.44 2.76 -26.42
C GLN A 139 -9.07 3.77 -27.50
N PHE A 140 -7.80 4.15 -27.60
CA PHE A 140 -7.32 5.10 -28.59
C PHE A 140 -7.53 4.57 -30.02
N TYR A 141 -7.05 3.36 -30.31
CA TYR A 141 -7.22 2.74 -31.64
C TYR A 141 -8.66 2.31 -31.92
N GLY A 142 -9.47 2.12 -30.87
CA GLY A 142 -10.92 1.91 -30.98
C GLY A 142 -11.73 3.17 -31.30
N GLY A 143 -11.07 4.33 -31.47
CA GLY A 143 -11.75 5.60 -31.80
C GLY A 143 -12.43 6.27 -30.61
N GLU A 144 -12.07 5.90 -29.39
CA GLU A 144 -12.70 6.39 -28.16
C GLU A 144 -11.96 7.61 -27.54
N TRP A 145 -11.08 8.27 -28.31
CA TRP A 145 -10.28 9.40 -27.83
C TRP A 145 -11.13 10.48 -27.16
N ASP A 146 -12.11 11.04 -27.89
CA ASP A 146 -12.94 12.14 -27.40
C ASP A 146 -13.88 11.71 -26.25
N SER A 147 -14.36 10.46 -26.31
CA SER A 147 -15.32 9.96 -25.34
C SER A 147 -14.69 9.50 -24.03
N LYS A 148 -13.49 8.93 -24.05
CA LYS A 148 -12.86 8.30 -22.87
C LYS A 148 -11.52 8.87 -22.46
N LEU A 149 -10.74 9.50 -23.36
CA LEU A 149 -9.35 9.85 -23.10
C LEU A 149 -9.09 11.36 -23.03
N ALA A 150 -9.55 12.12 -24.02
CA ALA A 150 -9.23 13.53 -24.16
C ALA A 150 -9.60 14.35 -22.91
N GLY A 151 -8.58 14.89 -22.23
CA GLY A 151 -8.76 15.70 -21.03
C GLY A 151 -9.34 14.96 -19.83
N LYS A 152 -9.33 13.63 -19.82
CA LYS A 152 -9.90 12.81 -18.74
C LYS A 152 -8.82 12.08 -17.93
N THR A 153 -9.07 11.93 -16.64
CA THR A 153 -8.32 11.04 -15.76
C THR A 153 -9.10 9.75 -15.59
N GLN A 154 -8.46 8.62 -15.88
CA GLN A 154 -9.03 7.30 -15.62
C GLN A 154 -8.51 6.76 -14.27
N ASN A 155 -9.41 6.24 -13.43
CA ASN A 155 -9.05 5.50 -12.24
C ASN A 155 -9.19 4.01 -12.54
N LEU A 156 -8.08 3.38 -12.90
CA LEU A 156 -8.02 1.95 -13.17
C LEU A 156 -7.73 1.19 -11.88
N GLY A 157 -8.53 0.18 -11.58
CA GLY A 157 -8.45 -0.57 -10.34
C GLY A 157 -8.51 -2.09 -10.55
N ALA A 158 -9.05 -2.78 -9.56
CA ALA A 158 -9.19 -4.24 -9.61
C ALA A 158 -10.15 -4.69 -10.72
N ALA A 159 -11.18 -3.91 -11.02
CA ALA A 159 -12.14 -4.22 -12.11
C ALA A 159 -11.46 -4.36 -13.47
N GLU A 160 -10.45 -3.52 -13.71
CA GLU A 160 -9.64 -3.53 -14.93
C GLU A 160 -8.38 -4.40 -14.80
N ASN A 161 -8.19 -5.12 -13.71
CA ASN A 161 -6.94 -5.81 -13.35
C ASN A 161 -5.70 -4.87 -13.39
N ALA A 162 -5.88 -3.61 -13.01
CA ALA A 162 -4.82 -2.61 -13.02
C ALA A 162 -4.08 -2.48 -11.68
N THR A 163 -4.44 -3.28 -10.69
CA THR A 163 -3.78 -3.38 -9.39
C THR A 163 -3.86 -4.79 -8.84
N GLY A 164 -3.00 -5.14 -7.89
CA GLY A 164 -3.02 -6.46 -7.26
C GLY A 164 -1.86 -6.69 -6.31
N LEU A 165 -1.68 -7.97 -5.93
CA LEU A 165 -0.48 -8.47 -5.25
C LEU A 165 0.20 -9.51 -6.15
N PRO A 166 1.54 -9.60 -6.15
CA PRO A 166 2.26 -10.57 -6.98
C PRO A 166 2.03 -11.99 -6.46
N THR A 167 1.43 -12.84 -7.29
CA THR A 167 1.14 -14.24 -6.91
C THR A 167 2.26 -15.22 -7.30
N ALA A 168 3.12 -14.85 -8.26
CA ALA A 168 4.24 -15.69 -8.68
C ALA A 168 5.38 -15.76 -7.65
N THR A 169 5.51 -14.74 -6.82
CA THR A 169 6.55 -14.57 -5.79
C THR A 169 5.94 -14.54 -4.39
N TRP A 170 4.86 -15.26 -4.18
CA TRP A 170 4.09 -15.24 -2.92
C TRP A 170 4.93 -15.71 -1.73
N ARG A 171 5.02 -14.88 -0.69
CA ARG A 171 5.81 -15.15 0.51
C ARG A 171 4.98 -15.16 1.81
N LEU A 172 3.66 -15.04 1.70
CA LEU A 172 2.75 -15.17 2.84
C LEU A 172 2.44 -16.66 3.08
N THR A 173 2.38 -17.07 4.32
CA THR A 173 2.18 -18.47 4.72
C THR A 173 0.80 -18.74 5.30
N ASN A 174 0.29 -17.80 6.11
CA ASN A 174 -1.03 -17.91 6.73
C ASN A 174 -2.15 -17.38 5.83
N PHE A 175 -1.84 -16.44 4.97
CA PHE A 175 -2.76 -15.92 3.94
C PHE A 175 -2.39 -16.48 2.58
N THR A 176 -3.21 -17.38 2.03
CA THR A 176 -2.89 -18.10 0.79
C THR A 176 -3.26 -17.33 -0.47
N VAL A 177 -2.69 -17.75 -1.61
CA VAL A 177 -3.04 -17.18 -2.94
C VAL A 177 -4.53 -17.38 -3.25
N GLU A 178 -5.13 -18.50 -2.83
CA GLU A 178 -6.55 -18.78 -3.02
C GLU A 178 -7.40 -17.78 -2.25
N GLN A 179 -7.10 -17.54 -0.99
CA GLN A 179 -7.79 -16.54 -0.16
C GLN A 179 -7.61 -15.12 -0.74
N TYR A 180 -6.42 -14.80 -1.24
CA TYR A 180 -6.20 -13.54 -1.94
C TYR A 180 -7.11 -13.39 -3.16
N LYS A 181 -7.18 -14.42 -4.02
CA LYS A 181 -8.05 -14.40 -5.21
C LYS A 181 -9.52 -14.21 -4.86
N GLU A 182 -10.00 -14.82 -3.78
CA GLU A 182 -11.38 -14.64 -3.31
C GLU A 182 -11.66 -13.18 -2.93
N VAL A 183 -10.75 -12.54 -2.17
CA VAL A 183 -10.89 -11.13 -1.79
C VAL A 183 -10.75 -10.22 -3.01
N PHE A 184 -9.81 -10.52 -3.89
CA PHE A 184 -9.60 -9.76 -5.13
C PHE A 184 -10.85 -9.77 -5.99
N GLU A 185 -11.48 -10.93 -6.22
CA GLU A 185 -12.71 -11.05 -6.98
C GLU A 185 -13.90 -10.31 -6.33
N LYS A 186 -13.98 -10.27 -5.00
CA LYS A 186 -14.99 -9.46 -4.30
C LYS A 186 -14.80 -7.95 -4.52
N ILE A 187 -13.56 -7.48 -4.61
CA ILE A 187 -13.27 -6.08 -4.94
C ILE A 187 -13.57 -5.84 -6.42
N LYS A 188 -13.13 -6.72 -7.29
CA LYS A 188 -13.30 -6.63 -8.74
C LYS A 188 -14.75 -6.57 -9.18
N ASN A 189 -15.61 -7.35 -8.57
CA ASN A 189 -17.04 -7.40 -8.86
C ASN A 189 -17.90 -6.40 -8.06
N GLY A 190 -17.28 -5.57 -7.23
CA GLY A 190 -17.95 -4.54 -6.45
C GLY A 190 -18.67 -5.02 -5.19
N THR A 191 -18.49 -6.28 -4.78
CA THR A 191 -19.02 -6.78 -3.49
C THR A 191 -18.32 -6.08 -2.31
N ILE A 192 -17.02 -5.79 -2.46
CA ILE A 192 -16.25 -4.95 -1.56
C ILE A 192 -15.83 -3.71 -2.34
N VAL A 193 -16.23 -2.53 -1.85
CA VAL A 193 -15.90 -1.25 -2.47
C VAL A 193 -15.02 -0.46 -1.50
N PRO A 194 -13.69 -0.42 -1.69
CA PRO A 194 -12.82 0.45 -0.91
C PRO A 194 -13.16 1.92 -1.15
N ASP A 195 -13.16 2.73 -0.10
CA ASP A 195 -13.30 4.17 -0.24
C ASP A 195 -12.02 4.77 -0.84
N ALA A 196 -12.16 5.47 -1.96
CA ALA A 196 -11.06 6.14 -2.66
C ALA A 196 -10.99 7.65 -2.36
N ASN A 197 -11.87 8.17 -1.50
CA ASN A 197 -11.89 9.58 -1.16
C ASN A 197 -10.75 9.93 -0.22
N THR A 198 -9.85 10.79 -0.66
CA THR A 198 -8.72 11.28 0.12
C THR A 198 -8.69 12.81 0.07
N PRO A 199 -8.24 13.49 1.14
CA PRO A 199 -8.14 14.95 1.14
C PRO A 199 -7.06 15.42 0.17
N GLY A 200 -7.17 16.68 -0.28
CA GLY A 200 -6.17 17.30 -1.16
C GLY A 200 -4.79 17.45 -0.48
N ASN A 201 -4.78 17.62 0.84
CA ASN A 201 -3.57 17.56 1.66
C ASN A 201 -3.79 16.56 2.80
N ALA A 202 -3.31 15.34 2.61
CA ALA A 202 -3.45 14.25 3.57
C ALA A 202 -2.49 14.36 4.76
N ASN A 203 -1.48 15.24 4.70
CA ASN A 203 -0.52 15.47 5.78
C ASN A 203 -0.99 16.57 6.77
N GLU A 204 -2.11 17.20 6.53
CA GLU A 204 -2.63 18.25 7.40
C GLU A 204 -2.99 17.72 8.79
N ASN A 205 -3.73 16.61 8.84
CA ASN A 205 -3.96 15.82 10.05
C ASN A 205 -4.29 14.36 9.64
N GLY A 206 -4.24 13.43 10.60
CA GLY A 206 -4.54 12.02 10.36
C GLY A 206 -6.01 11.61 10.58
N ASP A 207 -6.92 12.56 10.85
CA ASP A 207 -8.29 12.22 11.26
C ASP A 207 -9.10 11.59 10.12
N TRP A 208 -8.81 11.94 8.87
CA TRP A 208 -9.43 11.33 7.70
C TRP A 208 -9.17 9.83 7.59
N LEU A 209 -8.05 9.32 8.14
CA LEU A 209 -7.72 7.90 8.17
C LEU A 209 -8.56 7.10 9.16
N LYS A 210 -9.20 7.78 10.11
CA LYS A 210 -9.92 7.15 11.23
C LYS A 210 -11.42 7.03 10.98
N ALA A 211 -11.94 7.67 9.93
CA ALA A 211 -13.36 7.69 9.64
C ALA A 211 -13.89 6.26 9.42
N ASN A 212 -14.81 5.83 10.31
CA ASN A 212 -15.45 4.51 10.27
C ASN A 212 -14.52 3.28 10.42
N LEU A 213 -13.28 3.46 10.91
CA LEU A 213 -12.32 2.38 11.11
C LEU A 213 -12.13 2.13 12.62
N THR A 214 -12.65 1.00 13.10
CA THR A 214 -12.73 0.69 14.54
C THR A 214 -11.69 -0.30 15.03
N ASN A 215 -11.04 -1.00 14.11
CA ASN A 215 -10.08 -2.06 14.42
C ASN A 215 -8.63 -1.66 14.08
N VAL A 216 -8.40 -0.37 13.83
CA VAL A 216 -7.06 0.21 13.65
C VAL A 216 -6.84 1.39 14.59
N VAL A 217 -5.63 1.51 15.10
CA VAL A 217 -5.14 2.69 15.83
C VAL A 217 -4.06 3.33 14.97
N ILE A 218 -4.30 4.56 14.54
CA ILE A 218 -3.36 5.31 13.70
C ILE A 218 -2.50 6.22 14.56
N ASP A 219 -1.19 6.00 14.52
CA ASP A 219 -0.15 6.88 15.05
C ASP A 219 0.38 7.72 13.88
N PHE A 220 -0.22 8.91 13.72
CA PHE A 220 0.07 9.80 12.60
C PHE A 220 1.20 10.76 12.97
N GLU A 221 2.32 10.62 12.25
CA GLU A 221 3.52 11.45 12.45
C GLU A 221 3.63 12.51 11.33
N LYS A 222 3.63 13.78 11.72
CA LYS A 222 3.90 14.93 10.83
C LYS A 222 5.39 15.16 10.64
#